data_25c7655532c9c010e56b52d13f335226
#
_entry.id   25c7655532c9c010e56b52d13f335226
#
_cell.length_a   1.000
_cell.length_b   1.000
_cell.length_c   1.000
_cell.angle_alpha   90.00
_cell.angle_beta   90.00
_cell.angle_gamma   90.00
#
_symmetry.space_group_name_H-M   'P 1'
#
loop_
_entity.id
_entity.type
_entity.pdbx_description
1 polymer ?
#
loop_
_entity_poly.entity_id
_entity_poly.type
_entity_poly.pdbx_seq_one_letter_code
_entity_poly.pdbx_strand_id
1 'polypeptide(L)'
;MDPETMIKVPKDGKTIGEIMIRGNVVMKGYFKDKVATDKAMADGWFHSGDLAVMHPDGYVKIQDRSKDIIISGGENISSIEIENTLAKHPSVSIAAVVAKPDEKWGEVPCAFIEMVQDKPVTEKELIDFCKETLAGFKVPKKVVFCELPKTSTGKIQKFELRKQF
;
A
#
# COMPACT_ATOMS: atom_id res chain seq x y z
N MET A 1 -12.54 9.98 5.81
CA MET A 1 -13.84 10.22 5.13
C MET A 1 -13.93 9.26 3.96
N ASP A 2 -15.11 8.93 3.53
CA ASP A 2 -15.33 8.25 2.25
C ASP A 2 -15.02 9.24 1.11
N PRO A 3 -14.14 8.91 0.16
CA PRO A 3 -13.68 9.87 -0.86
C PRO A 3 -14.73 10.19 -1.95
N GLU A 4 -15.76 9.36 -2.11
CA GLU A 4 -16.80 9.54 -3.11
C GLU A 4 -17.98 10.34 -2.55
N THR A 5 -18.39 10.02 -1.33
CA THR A 5 -19.56 10.63 -0.70
C THR A 5 -19.23 11.81 0.20
N MET A 6 -17.98 12.03 0.55
CA MET A 6 -17.49 13.02 1.52
C MET A 6 -18.10 12.87 2.91
N ILE A 7 -18.62 11.69 3.23
CA ILE A 7 -19.21 11.36 4.54
C ILE A 7 -18.11 10.77 5.45
N LYS A 8 -18.17 11.11 6.73
CA LYS A 8 -17.26 10.52 7.73
C LYS A 8 -17.54 9.04 7.87
N VAL A 9 -16.48 8.21 7.77
CA VAL A 9 -16.59 6.78 8.06
C VAL A 9 -16.81 6.53 9.55
N PRO A 10 -17.51 5.42 9.93
CA PRO A 10 -17.73 5.06 11.33
C PRO A 10 -16.41 4.75 12.05
N LYS A 11 -16.44 4.88 13.39
CA LYS A 11 -15.30 4.52 14.26
C LYS A 11 -15.37 3.04 14.67
N ASP A 12 -15.35 2.15 13.70
CA ASP A 12 -15.53 0.70 13.92
C ASP A 12 -14.23 -0.11 13.75
N GLY A 13 -13.14 0.56 13.39
CA GLY A 13 -11.84 -0.08 13.12
C GLY A 13 -11.84 -0.97 11.88
N LYS A 14 -12.85 -0.89 11.02
CA LYS A 14 -13.04 -1.77 9.86
C LYS A 14 -13.32 -1.00 8.57
N THR A 15 -14.22 -0.03 8.63
CA THR A 15 -14.61 0.76 7.45
C THR A 15 -13.44 1.64 7.02
N ILE A 16 -12.97 1.41 5.81
CA ILE A 16 -11.85 2.16 5.22
C ILE A 16 -12.37 3.50 4.71
N GLY A 17 -11.61 4.55 4.96
CA GLY A 17 -11.79 5.87 4.37
C GLY A 17 -10.46 6.51 4.08
N GLU A 18 -10.46 7.66 3.41
CA GLU A 18 -9.28 8.46 3.16
C GLU A 18 -9.04 9.47 4.29
N ILE A 19 -7.77 9.66 4.67
CA ILE A 19 -7.38 10.74 5.56
C ILE A 19 -7.46 12.05 4.77
N MET A 20 -8.42 12.90 5.14
CA MET A 20 -8.60 14.22 4.54
C MET A 20 -8.31 15.30 5.56
N ILE A 21 -7.60 16.34 5.13
CA ILE A 21 -7.11 17.39 6.01
C ILE A 21 -7.63 18.75 5.54
N ARG A 22 -8.08 19.56 6.48
CA ARG A 22 -8.51 20.93 6.23
C ARG A 22 -7.99 21.85 7.32
N GLY A 23 -7.46 22.99 6.93
CA GLY A 23 -6.96 23.98 7.87
C GLY A 23 -5.89 24.89 7.26
N ASN A 24 -5.43 25.86 8.04
CA ASN A 24 -4.44 26.88 7.61
C ASN A 24 -3.03 26.33 7.44
N VAL A 25 -2.76 25.12 7.90
CA VAL A 25 -1.44 24.45 7.76
C VAL A 25 -1.35 23.64 6.46
N VAL A 26 -2.46 23.48 5.73
CA VAL A 26 -2.48 22.75 4.46
C VAL A 26 -1.81 23.62 3.40
N MET A 27 -1.02 22.98 2.53
CA MET A 27 -0.36 23.67 1.41
C MET A 27 -1.38 24.34 0.49
N LYS A 28 -0.97 25.39 -0.23
CA LYS A 28 -1.81 26.05 -1.26
C LYS A 28 -1.97 25.20 -2.53
N GLY A 29 -1.05 24.29 -2.80
CA GLY A 29 -1.05 23.43 -3.97
C GLY A 29 0.35 22.96 -4.36
N TYR A 30 0.42 22.15 -5.41
CA TYR A 30 1.66 21.70 -6.02
C TYR A 30 2.24 22.79 -6.93
N PHE A 31 3.55 22.98 -6.85
CA PHE A 31 4.23 24.04 -7.63
C PHE A 31 4.08 23.84 -9.13
N LYS A 32 3.48 24.82 -9.80
CA LYS A 32 3.21 24.83 -11.25
C LYS A 32 2.44 23.59 -11.77
N ASP A 33 1.71 22.89 -10.93
CA ASP A 33 0.87 21.75 -11.28
C ASP A 33 -0.58 21.98 -10.80
N LYS A 34 -1.34 22.67 -11.65
CA LYS A 34 -2.73 22.98 -11.37
C LYS A 34 -3.61 21.74 -11.35
N VAL A 35 -3.35 20.78 -12.24
CA VAL A 35 -4.16 19.56 -12.37
C VAL A 35 -4.03 18.71 -11.12
N ALA A 36 -2.80 18.45 -10.66
CA ALA A 36 -2.58 17.73 -9.42
C ALA A 36 -3.12 18.49 -8.20
N THR A 37 -3.01 19.83 -8.20
CA THR A 37 -3.57 20.67 -7.14
C THR A 37 -5.08 20.57 -7.05
N ASP A 38 -5.79 20.76 -8.16
CA ASP A 38 -7.26 20.70 -8.21
C ASP A 38 -7.77 19.32 -7.75
N LYS A 39 -7.09 18.26 -8.16
CA LYS A 39 -7.41 16.89 -7.72
C LYS A 39 -7.18 16.70 -6.21
N ALA A 40 -6.04 17.15 -5.71
CA ALA A 40 -5.69 16.97 -4.30
C ALA A 40 -6.48 17.87 -3.34
N MET A 41 -7.06 18.96 -3.84
CA MET A 41 -7.82 19.94 -3.05
C MET A 41 -9.33 19.93 -3.36
N ALA A 42 -9.82 18.81 -3.88
CA ALA A 42 -11.24 18.66 -4.21
C ALA A 42 -12.12 18.91 -2.97
N ASP A 43 -13.31 19.46 -3.19
CA ASP A 43 -14.34 19.70 -2.16
C ASP A 43 -13.85 20.51 -0.93
N GLY A 44 -12.76 21.26 -1.10
CA GLY A 44 -12.18 22.10 -0.05
C GLY A 44 -11.41 21.32 1.04
N TRP A 45 -11.04 20.08 0.76
CA TRP A 45 -10.19 19.23 1.59
C TRP A 45 -8.94 18.80 0.84
N PHE A 46 -7.85 18.67 1.57
CA PHE A 46 -6.66 18.01 1.05
C PHE A 46 -6.83 16.51 1.15
N HIS A 47 -6.89 15.84 0.01
CA HIS A 47 -6.91 14.40 -0.14
C HIS A 47 -5.48 13.86 -0.04
N SER A 48 -5.16 13.20 1.07
CA SER A 48 -3.81 12.71 1.32
C SER A 48 -3.42 11.51 0.45
N GLY A 49 -4.41 10.78 -0.04
CA GLY A 49 -4.24 9.48 -0.69
C GLY A 49 -3.91 8.35 0.29
N ASP A 50 -3.90 8.61 1.59
CA ASP A 50 -3.66 7.61 2.61
C ASP A 50 -5.00 7.03 3.11
N LEU A 51 -5.21 5.74 2.91
CA LEU A 51 -6.38 5.00 3.37
C LEU A 51 -6.20 4.52 4.79
N ALA A 52 -7.21 4.67 5.60
CA ALA A 52 -7.15 4.36 7.03
C ALA A 52 -8.51 3.91 7.56
N VAL A 53 -8.49 3.24 8.71
CA VAL A 53 -9.65 2.97 9.55
C VAL A 53 -9.56 3.78 10.83
N MET A 54 -10.69 4.19 11.38
CA MET A 54 -10.76 4.87 12.68
C MET A 54 -11.28 3.91 13.73
N HIS A 55 -10.53 3.73 14.81
CA HIS A 55 -10.93 2.91 15.95
C HIS A 55 -11.91 3.65 16.88
N PRO A 56 -12.70 2.91 17.71
CA PRO A 56 -13.63 3.52 18.66
C PRO A 56 -12.99 4.51 19.62
N ASP A 57 -11.75 4.28 20.01
CA ASP A 57 -10.94 5.14 20.89
C ASP A 57 -10.41 6.41 20.20
N GLY A 58 -10.65 6.55 18.89
CA GLY A 58 -10.24 7.69 18.09
C GLY A 58 -8.88 7.56 17.41
N TYR A 59 -8.13 6.47 17.65
CA TYR A 59 -6.90 6.22 16.91
C TYR A 59 -7.19 5.90 15.45
N VAL A 60 -6.31 6.40 14.58
CA VAL A 60 -6.36 6.17 13.13
C VAL A 60 -5.24 5.20 12.76
N LYS A 61 -5.60 4.07 12.14
CA LYS A 61 -4.65 3.09 11.62
C LYS A 61 -4.60 3.19 10.11
N ILE A 62 -3.43 3.58 9.57
CA ILE A 62 -3.19 3.59 8.13
C ILE A 62 -3.21 2.14 7.62
N GLN A 63 -3.97 1.92 6.55
CA GLN A 63 -4.09 0.61 5.89
C GLN A 63 -3.19 0.54 4.67
N ASP A 64 -3.22 1.55 3.80
CA ASP A 64 -2.38 1.66 2.62
C ASP A 64 -2.53 3.04 1.97
N ARG A 65 -1.85 3.25 0.85
CA ARG A 65 -2.15 4.33 -0.08
C ARG A 65 -3.18 3.90 -1.11
N SER A 66 -4.07 4.81 -1.51
CA SER A 66 -5.11 4.52 -2.50
C SER A 66 -4.55 3.96 -3.81
N LYS A 67 -3.38 4.47 -4.26
CA LYS A 67 -2.66 4.03 -5.46
C LYS A 67 -1.87 2.72 -5.29
N ASP A 68 -1.72 2.24 -4.07
CA ASP A 68 -0.93 1.04 -3.73
C ASP A 68 -1.82 -0.15 -3.35
N ILE A 69 -3.13 0.08 -3.17
CA ILE A 69 -4.13 -1.00 -3.07
C ILE A 69 -4.09 -1.86 -4.33
N ILE A 70 -4.11 -3.17 -4.14
CA ILE A 70 -4.13 -4.16 -5.21
C ILE A 70 -5.55 -4.69 -5.33
N ILE A 71 -6.14 -4.62 -6.53
CA ILE A 71 -7.52 -5.06 -6.77
C ILE A 71 -7.49 -6.43 -7.45
N SER A 72 -7.66 -7.47 -6.65
CA SER A 72 -7.58 -8.85 -7.12
C SER A 72 -8.95 -9.53 -7.06
N GLY A 73 -9.54 -9.84 -8.22
CA GLY A 73 -10.86 -10.49 -8.28
C GLY A 73 -11.99 -9.69 -7.63
N GLY A 74 -11.87 -8.36 -7.59
CA GLY A 74 -12.82 -7.45 -6.92
C GLY A 74 -12.54 -7.21 -5.44
N GLU A 75 -11.54 -7.87 -4.85
CA GLU A 75 -11.14 -7.68 -3.45
C GLU A 75 -9.99 -6.67 -3.33
N ASN A 76 -10.09 -5.77 -2.36
CA ASN A 76 -9.03 -4.81 -2.04
C ASN A 76 -7.99 -5.43 -1.13
N ILE A 77 -6.75 -5.49 -1.58
CA ILE A 77 -5.61 -6.04 -0.85
C ILE A 77 -4.66 -4.91 -0.46
N SER A 78 -4.37 -4.77 0.84
CA SER A 78 -3.35 -3.86 1.33
C SER A 78 -1.95 -4.42 1.05
N SER A 79 -1.13 -3.65 0.34
CA SER A 79 0.27 -3.98 0.12
C SER A 79 1.05 -3.98 1.43
N ILE A 80 0.71 -3.08 2.36
CA ILE A 80 1.35 -2.96 3.69
C ILE A 80 1.09 -4.21 4.55
N GLU A 81 -0.09 -4.82 4.48
CA GLU A 81 -0.41 -6.05 5.24
C GLU A 81 0.54 -7.18 4.83
N ILE A 82 0.80 -7.32 3.54
CA ILE A 82 1.70 -8.35 3.02
C ILE A 82 3.15 -8.02 3.37
N GLU A 83 3.58 -6.75 3.21
CA GLU A 83 4.91 -6.27 3.57
C GLU A 83 5.22 -6.52 5.05
N ASN A 84 4.27 -6.21 5.94
CA ASN A 84 4.38 -6.45 7.37
C ASN A 84 4.47 -7.95 7.72
N THR A 85 3.84 -8.81 6.93
CA THR A 85 3.94 -10.26 7.10
C THR A 85 5.32 -10.73 6.66
N LEU A 86 5.78 -10.35 5.48
CA LEU A 86 7.10 -10.71 4.94
C LEU A 86 8.24 -10.21 5.82
N ALA A 87 8.12 -9.01 6.39
CA ALA A 87 9.13 -8.43 7.29
C ALA A 87 9.35 -9.23 8.59
N LYS A 88 8.44 -10.13 8.95
CA LYS A 88 8.63 -11.04 10.09
C LYS A 88 9.54 -12.23 9.77
N HIS A 89 9.79 -12.50 8.50
CA HIS A 89 10.66 -13.60 8.09
C HIS A 89 12.14 -13.24 8.31
N PRO A 90 12.93 -14.10 8.96
CA PRO A 90 14.32 -13.78 9.37
C PRO A 90 15.30 -13.53 8.22
N SER A 91 14.95 -13.94 7.00
CA SER A 91 15.74 -13.70 5.78
C SER A 91 15.33 -12.46 5.01
N VAL A 92 14.27 -11.75 5.42
CA VAL A 92 13.78 -10.54 4.76
C VAL A 92 14.32 -9.31 5.46
N SER A 93 15.10 -8.50 4.75
CA SER A 93 15.56 -7.21 5.24
C SER A 93 14.51 -6.13 4.97
N ILE A 94 14.04 -6.05 3.73
CA ILE A 94 13.01 -5.10 3.32
C ILE A 94 12.10 -5.79 2.30
N ALA A 95 10.80 -5.54 2.40
CA ALA A 95 9.81 -5.99 1.43
C ALA A 95 9.05 -4.80 0.84
N ALA A 96 8.76 -4.85 -0.45
CA ALA A 96 7.86 -3.95 -1.12
C ALA A 96 6.88 -4.75 -1.98
N VAL A 97 5.60 -4.50 -1.86
CA VAL A 97 4.57 -5.22 -2.60
C VAL A 97 3.84 -4.27 -3.53
N VAL A 98 3.68 -4.68 -4.77
CA VAL A 98 2.96 -3.94 -5.80
C VAL A 98 1.97 -4.82 -6.54
N ALA A 99 0.99 -4.19 -7.17
CA ALA A 99 0.10 -4.85 -8.11
C ALA A 99 0.89 -5.31 -9.35
N LYS A 100 0.70 -6.57 -9.75
CA LYS A 100 1.13 -7.13 -11.03
C LYS A 100 -0.12 -7.47 -11.83
N PRO A 101 -0.21 -7.08 -13.12
CA PRO A 101 -1.31 -7.49 -13.99
C PRO A 101 -1.47 -9.01 -14.05
N ASP A 102 -2.71 -9.47 -14.03
CA ASP A 102 -3.08 -10.89 -14.12
C ASP A 102 -4.34 -11.06 -14.98
N GLU A 103 -4.30 -11.96 -15.95
CA GLU A 103 -5.41 -12.18 -16.91
C GLU A 103 -6.70 -12.64 -16.24
N LYS A 104 -6.61 -13.40 -15.14
CA LYS A 104 -7.77 -13.97 -14.46
C LYS A 104 -8.32 -13.06 -13.37
N TRP A 105 -7.44 -12.41 -12.62
CA TRP A 105 -7.80 -11.67 -11.39
C TRP A 105 -7.73 -10.15 -11.55
N GLY A 106 -7.34 -9.66 -12.75
CA GLY A 106 -7.04 -8.24 -12.99
C GLY A 106 -5.67 -7.87 -12.45
N GLU A 107 -5.50 -7.96 -11.14
CA GLU A 107 -4.23 -7.75 -10.46
C GLU A 107 -3.96 -8.86 -9.44
N VAL A 108 -2.67 -9.11 -9.17
CA VAL A 108 -2.22 -10.00 -8.09
C VAL A 108 -1.03 -9.37 -7.35
N PRO A 109 -0.84 -9.67 -6.05
CA PRO A 109 0.31 -9.19 -5.30
C PRO A 109 1.62 -9.78 -5.84
N CYS A 110 2.60 -8.92 -6.09
CA CYS A 110 3.98 -9.28 -6.37
C CYS A 110 4.89 -8.64 -5.33
N ALA A 111 5.69 -9.45 -4.64
CA ALA A 111 6.61 -9.01 -3.61
C ALA A 111 8.03 -8.84 -4.17
N PHE A 112 8.66 -7.72 -3.88
CA PHE A 112 10.06 -7.43 -4.14
C PHE A 112 10.82 -7.44 -2.82
N ILE A 113 11.88 -8.21 -2.72
CA ILE A 113 12.55 -8.53 -1.46
C ILE A 113 14.04 -8.20 -1.52
N GLU A 114 14.49 -7.38 -0.58
CA GLU A 114 15.90 -7.34 -0.18
C GLU A 114 16.13 -8.40 0.90
N MET A 115 17.05 -9.31 0.66
CA MET A 115 17.40 -10.36 1.62
C MET A 115 18.38 -9.84 2.68
N VAL A 116 18.32 -10.43 3.86
CA VAL A 116 19.39 -10.31 4.85
C VAL A 116 20.61 -11.07 4.32
N GLN A 117 21.80 -10.47 4.45
CA GLN A 117 23.05 -11.09 4.04
C GLN A 117 23.24 -12.46 4.73
N ASP A 118 23.74 -13.44 4.00
CA ASP A 118 24.02 -14.80 4.47
C ASP A 118 22.80 -15.60 5.00
N LYS A 119 21.57 -15.15 4.68
CA LYS A 119 20.32 -15.87 5.00
C LYS A 119 19.52 -16.16 3.73
N PRO A 120 19.95 -17.12 2.90
CA PRO A 120 19.23 -17.44 1.67
C PRO A 120 17.82 -17.94 1.96
N VAL A 121 16.89 -17.57 1.09
CA VAL A 121 15.50 -18.02 1.11
C VAL A 121 14.99 -18.10 -0.33
N THR A 122 14.12 -19.03 -0.60
CA THR A 122 13.51 -19.20 -1.92
C THR A 122 12.17 -18.46 -2.01
N GLU A 123 11.76 -18.17 -3.25
CA GLU A 123 10.41 -17.63 -3.53
C GLU A 123 9.31 -18.49 -2.90
N LYS A 124 9.41 -19.82 -3.04
CA LYS A 124 8.44 -20.77 -2.52
C LYS A 124 8.33 -20.68 -0.99
N GLU A 125 9.44 -20.62 -0.28
CA GLU A 125 9.45 -20.52 1.20
C GLU A 125 8.76 -19.24 1.68
N LEU A 126 9.00 -18.08 1.03
CA LEU A 126 8.33 -16.83 1.38
C LEU A 126 6.83 -16.86 1.06
N ILE A 127 6.43 -17.47 -0.06
CA ILE A 127 5.03 -17.67 -0.41
C ILE A 127 4.35 -18.58 0.63
N ASP A 128 4.97 -19.69 1.01
CA ASP A 128 4.43 -20.63 1.98
C ASP A 128 4.35 -19.96 3.38
N PHE A 129 5.34 -19.19 3.77
CA PHE A 129 5.30 -18.37 5.00
C PHE A 129 4.11 -17.40 5.02
N CYS A 130 3.83 -16.73 3.89
CA CYS A 130 2.66 -15.85 3.80
C CYS A 130 1.32 -16.62 3.93
N LYS A 131 1.24 -17.86 3.45
CA LYS A 131 0.01 -18.68 3.57
C LYS A 131 -0.36 -19.04 5.00
N GLU A 132 0.61 -19.04 5.91
CA GLU A 132 0.34 -19.35 7.32
C GLU A 132 -0.50 -18.29 8.02
N THR A 133 -0.45 -17.04 7.54
CA THR A 133 -1.08 -15.90 8.22
C THR A 133 -2.04 -15.08 7.35
N LEU A 134 -1.87 -15.11 6.03
CA LEU A 134 -2.69 -14.33 5.10
C LEU A 134 -3.78 -15.16 4.47
N ALA A 135 -4.93 -14.53 4.20
CA ALA A 135 -5.96 -15.11 3.35
C ALA A 135 -5.40 -15.44 1.95
N GLY A 136 -5.83 -16.52 1.33
CA GLY A 136 -5.23 -17.07 0.11
C GLY A 136 -5.15 -16.08 -1.08
N PHE A 137 -6.12 -15.17 -1.20
CA PHE A 137 -6.12 -14.13 -2.25
C PHE A 137 -5.09 -13.01 -2.00
N LYS A 138 -4.65 -12.82 -0.74
CA LYS A 138 -3.62 -11.85 -0.35
C LYS A 138 -2.19 -12.38 -0.52
N VAL A 139 -2.02 -13.70 -0.67
CA VAL A 139 -0.70 -14.33 -0.79
C VAL A 139 -0.03 -13.90 -2.10
N PRO A 140 1.22 -13.40 -2.07
CA PRO A 140 1.95 -13.05 -3.28
C PRO A 140 1.98 -14.19 -4.30
N LYS A 141 1.74 -13.88 -5.57
CA LYS A 141 1.82 -14.85 -6.67
C LYS A 141 3.23 -14.91 -7.27
N LYS A 142 4.06 -13.93 -6.95
CA LYS A 142 5.44 -13.81 -7.40
C LYS A 142 6.28 -13.15 -6.31
N VAL A 143 7.53 -13.64 -6.16
CA VAL A 143 8.57 -12.97 -5.36
C VAL A 143 9.76 -12.71 -6.26
N VAL A 144 10.27 -11.48 -6.21
CA VAL A 144 11.47 -11.04 -6.95
C VAL A 144 12.51 -10.59 -5.93
N PHE A 145 13.69 -11.17 -5.99
CA PHE A 145 14.81 -10.76 -5.16
C PHE A 145 15.64 -9.70 -5.88
N CYS A 146 15.75 -8.51 -5.30
CA CYS A 146 16.49 -7.39 -5.88
C CYS A 146 16.83 -6.34 -4.81
N GLU A 147 17.71 -5.43 -5.15
CA GLU A 147 17.85 -4.17 -4.43
C GLU A 147 16.64 -3.26 -4.75
N LEU A 148 16.02 -2.69 -3.72
CA LEU A 148 14.84 -1.87 -3.89
C LEU A 148 15.21 -0.42 -4.24
N PRO A 149 14.58 0.18 -5.27
CA PRO A 149 14.81 1.58 -5.59
C PRO A 149 14.30 2.49 -4.46
N LYS A 150 15.18 3.36 -3.96
CA LYS A 150 14.90 4.28 -2.84
C LYS A 150 15.14 5.73 -3.26
N THR A 151 14.38 6.63 -2.67
CA THR A 151 14.69 8.07 -2.74
C THR A 151 15.92 8.39 -1.89
N SER A 152 16.47 9.61 -2.03
CA SER A 152 17.54 10.11 -1.16
C SER A 152 17.18 10.10 0.34
N THR A 153 15.88 10.09 0.65
CA THR A 153 15.36 10.01 2.03
C THR A 153 15.07 8.58 2.50
N GLY A 154 15.40 7.56 1.69
CA GLY A 154 15.21 6.14 2.01
C GLY A 154 13.81 5.58 1.73
N LYS A 155 12.88 6.36 1.15
CA LYS A 155 11.54 5.85 0.79
C LYS A 155 11.61 4.98 -0.45
N ILE A 156 10.97 3.80 -0.40
CA ILE A 156 10.88 2.88 -1.53
C ILE A 156 10.02 3.51 -2.64
N GLN A 157 10.54 3.45 -3.87
CA GLN A 157 9.88 3.97 -5.06
C GLN A 157 9.07 2.87 -5.75
N LYS A 158 7.91 2.50 -5.18
CA LYS A 158 7.02 1.46 -5.72
C LYS A 158 6.66 1.66 -7.20
N PHE A 159 6.60 2.91 -7.67
CA PHE A 159 6.32 3.20 -9.08
C PHE A 159 7.40 2.68 -10.03
N GLU A 160 8.67 2.61 -9.59
CA GLU A 160 9.74 2.00 -10.39
C GLU A 160 9.59 0.47 -10.46
N LEU A 161 9.13 -0.15 -9.36
CA LEU A 161 8.88 -1.60 -9.32
C LEU A 161 7.74 -2.00 -10.26
N ARG A 162 6.69 -1.17 -10.36
CA ARG A 162 5.56 -1.41 -11.28
C ARG A 162 5.94 -1.38 -12.76
N LYS A 163 7.02 -0.69 -13.13
CA LYS A 163 7.49 -0.65 -14.53
C LYS A 163 8.07 -1.98 -15.03
N GLN A 164 8.24 -2.96 -14.15
CA GLN A 164 8.76 -4.28 -14.53
C GLN A 164 7.68 -5.20 -15.13
N PHE A 165 6.43 -4.71 -15.21
CA PHE A 165 5.27 -5.46 -15.73
C PHE A 165 4.58 -4.75 -16.93
#